data_b488d8bee12ee88eed5bd1d9beb5150c
#
_entry.id   b488d8bee12ee88eed5bd1d9beb5150c
#
_cell.length_a   1.000
_cell.length_b   1.000
_cell.length_c   1.000
_cell.angle_alpha   90.00
_cell.angle_beta   90.00
_cell.angle_gamma   90.00
#
_symmetry.space_group_name_H-M   'P 1'
#
loop_
_entity.id
_entity.type
_entity.pdbx_description
1 polymer ?
#
loop_
_entity_poly.entity_id
_entity_poly.type
_entity_poly.pdbx_seq_one_letter_code
_entity_poly.pdbx_strand_id
1 'polypeptide(L)'
;MKLTVRQIDTAKPKEKPYKLSDGGGLYLEVTTNGSRYWRLKYRYAGKEKRLAFGVYPEVSLAQAREKRDAAKKLLSAGSDPGEVKKAEKIAQKLNYENTFEAIAREWHQLRADRWSLRYRDEIIDTFEKDIFPYIGKRPIAEIKPMELLETLRRMEKRGALEKMRKVRQ
;
A
#
# COMPACT_ATOMS: atom_id res chain seq x y z
N MET A 1 -23.13 -4.63 25.43
CA MET A 1 -22.87 -3.20 25.68
C MET A 1 -21.84 -2.71 24.67
N LYS A 2 -22.00 -1.53 24.09
CA LYS A 2 -20.96 -0.92 23.20
C LYS A 2 -19.85 -0.32 24.07
N LEU A 3 -18.59 -0.43 23.64
CA LEU A 3 -17.45 0.17 24.31
C LEU A 3 -17.51 1.70 24.25
N THR A 4 -16.92 2.33 25.27
CA THR A 4 -16.67 3.77 25.32
C THR A 4 -15.16 4.04 25.29
N VAL A 5 -14.75 5.21 24.82
CA VAL A 5 -13.34 5.63 24.81
C VAL A 5 -12.74 5.55 26.22
N ARG A 6 -13.48 6.03 27.23
CA ARG A 6 -13.06 5.98 28.63
C ARG A 6 -12.73 4.53 29.10
N GLN A 7 -13.57 3.55 28.73
CA GLN A 7 -13.30 2.13 29.08
C GLN A 7 -12.04 1.59 28.40
N ILE A 8 -11.76 2.05 27.18
CA ILE A 8 -10.55 1.67 26.45
C ILE A 8 -9.32 2.30 27.10
N ASP A 9 -9.36 3.59 27.43
CA ASP A 9 -8.24 4.32 28.02
C ASP A 9 -7.88 3.81 29.41
N THR A 10 -8.88 3.45 30.20
CA THR A 10 -8.69 2.92 31.57
C THR A 10 -8.38 1.42 31.60
N ALA A 11 -8.38 0.72 30.46
CA ALA A 11 -8.07 -0.69 30.38
C ALA A 11 -6.60 -0.97 30.71
N LYS A 12 -6.33 -1.57 31.86
CA LYS A 12 -4.97 -1.92 32.32
C LYS A 12 -4.57 -3.32 31.85
N PRO A 13 -3.29 -3.60 31.59
CA PRO A 13 -2.80 -4.94 31.31
C PRO A 13 -3.07 -5.86 32.50
N LYS A 14 -3.24 -7.15 32.20
CA LYS A 14 -3.44 -8.23 33.18
C LYS A 14 -2.41 -9.32 32.92
N GLU A 15 -2.33 -10.30 33.81
CA GLU A 15 -1.43 -11.48 33.66
C GLU A 15 -1.68 -12.24 32.36
N LYS A 16 -2.92 -12.23 31.86
CA LYS A 16 -3.30 -12.86 30.58
C LYS A 16 -3.99 -11.85 29.66
N PRO A 17 -3.79 -11.95 28.33
CA PRO A 17 -4.52 -11.13 27.39
C PRO A 17 -6.04 -11.30 27.56
N TYR A 18 -6.78 -10.22 27.47
CA TYR A 18 -8.23 -10.26 27.57
C TYR A 18 -8.91 -9.40 26.50
N LYS A 19 -10.20 -9.59 26.31
CA LYS A 19 -10.99 -8.95 25.25
C LYS A 19 -12.07 -8.05 25.85
N LEU A 20 -12.20 -6.88 25.28
CA LEU A 20 -13.30 -5.95 25.52
C LEU A 20 -14.17 -5.92 24.27
N SER A 21 -15.39 -6.43 24.37
CA SER A 21 -16.32 -6.54 23.24
C SER A 21 -17.04 -5.22 22.95
N ASP A 22 -17.10 -4.79 21.67
CA ASP A 22 -17.90 -3.63 21.22
C ASP A 22 -19.21 -4.05 20.53
N GLY A 23 -19.38 -5.33 20.28
CA GLY A 23 -20.52 -5.87 19.55
C GLY A 23 -20.29 -6.06 18.06
N GLY A 24 -21.15 -6.86 17.45
CA GLY A 24 -21.05 -7.19 16.02
C GLY A 24 -19.77 -7.93 15.62
N GLY A 25 -19.13 -8.62 16.58
CA GLY A 25 -17.84 -9.32 16.38
C GLY A 25 -16.61 -8.45 16.58
N LEU A 26 -16.75 -7.11 16.74
CA LEU A 26 -15.66 -6.20 17.06
C LEU A 26 -15.26 -6.31 18.53
N TYR A 27 -13.97 -6.40 18.81
CA TYR A 27 -13.42 -6.37 20.15
C TYR A 27 -12.02 -5.73 20.16
N LEU A 28 -11.66 -5.19 21.32
CA LEU A 28 -10.32 -4.75 21.64
C LEU A 28 -9.62 -5.85 22.46
N GLU A 29 -8.50 -6.34 21.96
CA GLU A 29 -7.62 -7.26 22.67
C GLU A 29 -6.56 -6.46 23.42
N VAL A 30 -6.55 -6.59 24.77
CA VAL A 30 -5.53 -5.98 25.63
C VAL A 30 -4.51 -7.06 25.98
N THR A 31 -3.27 -6.83 25.59
CA THR A 31 -2.17 -7.77 25.83
C THR A 31 -1.53 -7.55 27.19
N THR A 32 -0.68 -8.46 27.62
CA THR A 32 0.03 -8.40 28.90
C THR A 32 1.01 -7.24 28.99
N ASN A 33 1.53 -6.77 27.85
CA ASN A 33 2.41 -5.60 27.79
C ASN A 33 1.65 -4.26 27.62
N GLY A 34 0.30 -4.28 27.70
CA GLY A 34 -0.53 -3.09 27.58
C GLY A 34 -0.89 -2.66 26.16
N SER A 35 -0.40 -3.32 25.14
CA SER A 35 -0.80 -3.03 23.74
C SER A 35 -2.26 -3.40 23.54
N ARG A 36 -2.97 -2.60 22.71
CA ARG A 36 -4.42 -2.71 22.48
C ARG A 36 -4.70 -2.86 21.01
N TYR A 37 -5.22 -4.01 20.58
CA TYR A 37 -5.43 -4.36 19.18
C TYR A 37 -6.90 -4.49 18.86
N TRP A 38 -7.36 -3.76 17.85
CA TRP A 38 -8.69 -3.92 17.28
C TRP A 38 -8.76 -5.16 16.41
N ARG A 39 -9.73 -6.03 16.71
CA ARG A 39 -9.97 -7.26 15.97
C ARG A 39 -11.45 -7.47 15.71
N LEU A 40 -11.76 -8.06 14.56
CA LEU A 40 -13.09 -8.53 14.21
C LEU A 40 -13.07 -10.06 14.19
N LYS A 41 -13.97 -10.68 14.95
CA LYS A 41 -14.30 -12.09 14.86
C LYS A 41 -15.51 -12.24 13.93
N TYR A 42 -15.42 -13.10 12.91
CA TYR A 42 -16.47 -13.33 11.94
C TYR A 42 -16.50 -14.77 11.48
N ARG A 43 -17.57 -15.20 10.79
CA ARG A 43 -17.67 -16.50 10.12
C ARG A 43 -17.74 -16.31 8.63
N TYR A 44 -17.02 -17.15 7.89
CA TYR A 44 -17.08 -17.23 6.45
C TYR A 44 -16.95 -18.69 6.00
N ALA A 45 -17.83 -19.14 5.09
CA ALA A 45 -17.90 -20.52 4.63
C ALA A 45 -17.87 -21.55 5.79
N GLY A 46 -18.66 -21.31 6.86
CA GLY A 46 -18.75 -22.17 8.03
C GLY A 46 -17.58 -22.08 9.02
N LYS A 47 -16.47 -21.43 8.67
CA LYS A 47 -15.26 -21.31 9.50
C LYS A 47 -15.21 -19.99 10.26
N GLU A 48 -14.77 -20.05 11.50
CA GLU A 48 -14.49 -18.86 12.30
C GLU A 48 -13.14 -18.25 11.91
N LYS A 49 -13.13 -16.96 11.62
CA LYS A 49 -11.95 -16.19 11.22
C LYS A 49 -11.79 -14.93 12.08
N ARG A 50 -10.58 -14.37 12.08
CA ARG A 50 -10.25 -13.10 12.73
C ARG A 50 -9.58 -12.14 11.76
N LEU A 51 -9.98 -10.87 11.81
CA LEU A 51 -9.38 -9.79 11.02
C LEU A 51 -8.81 -8.73 11.97
N ALA A 52 -7.56 -8.36 11.79
CA ALA A 52 -6.93 -7.27 12.53
C ALA A 52 -7.20 -5.93 11.85
N PHE A 53 -7.62 -4.91 12.62
CA PHE A 53 -7.91 -3.57 12.11
C PHE A 53 -6.83 -2.54 12.43
N GLY A 54 -5.97 -2.82 13.41
CA GLY A 54 -4.87 -1.96 13.83
C GLY A 54 -4.77 -1.83 15.34
N VAL A 55 -3.92 -0.92 15.79
CA VAL A 55 -3.59 -0.69 17.19
C VAL A 55 -4.27 0.59 17.66
N TYR A 56 -4.79 0.58 18.88
CA TYR A 56 -5.26 1.79 19.56
C TYR A 56 -4.06 2.49 20.23
N PRO A 57 -3.91 3.84 20.15
CA PRO A 57 -4.88 4.82 19.64
C PRO A 57 -4.77 5.17 18.15
N GLU A 58 -3.82 4.62 17.38
CA GLU A 58 -3.66 4.90 15.94
C GLU A 58 -4.96 4.65 15.17
N VAL A 59 -5.68 3.57 15.52
CA VAL A 59 -7.03 3.32 15.05
C VAL A 59 -8.00 3.63 16.20
N SER A 60 -8.76 4.70 16.06
CA SER A 60 -9.78 5.10 17.03
C SER A 60 -10.95 4.10 17.10
N LEU A 61 -11.77 4.20 18.15
CA LEU A 61 -13.00 3.42 18.28
C LEU A 61 -13.97 3.64 17.11
N ALA A 62 -14.09 4.89 16.64
CA ALA A 62 -14.94 5.24 15.51
C ALA A 62 -14.45 4.55 14.22
N GLN A 63 -13.17 4.67 13.91
CA GLN A 63 -12.55 4.01 12.76
C GLN A 63 -12.63 2.48 12.83
N ALA A 64 -12.50 1.88 14.03
CA ALA A 64 -12.66 0.45 14.21
C ALA A 64 -14.09 -0.01 13.89
N ARG A 65 -15.11 0.78 14.27
CA ARG A 65 -16.51 0.53 13.91
C ARG A 65 -16.76 0.65 12.42
N GLU A 66 -16.23 1.66 11.77
CA GLU A 66 -16.30 1.82 10.31
C GLU A 66 -15.68 0.63 9.57
N LYS A 67 -14.48 0.19 9.99
CA LYS A 67 -13.82 -0.99 9.43
C LYS A 67 -14.62 -2.27 9.66
N ARG A 68 -15.30 -2.42 10.83
CA ARG A 68 -16.21 -3.52 11.08
C ARG A 68 -17.39 -3.51 10.10
N ASP A 69 -17.99 -2.34 9.90
CA ASP A 69 -19.18 -2.21 9.06
C ASP A 69 -18.84 -2.43 7.57
N ALA A 70 -17.66 -1.95 7.13
CA ALA A 70 -17.12 -2.28 5.81
C ALA A 70 -16.87 -3.79 5.64
N ALA A 71 -16.26 -4.45 6.63
CA ALA A 71 -16.05 -5.89 6.60
C ALA A 71 -17.38 -6.68 6.56
N LYS A 72 -18.41 -6.21 7.27
CA LYS A 72 -19.75 -6.81 7.21
C LYS A 72 -20.42 -6.65 5.84
N LYS A 73 -20.21 -5.52 5.17
CA LYS A 73 -20.69 -5.33 3.79
C LYS A 73 -20.05 -6.33 2.82
N LEU A 74 -18.75 -6.57 2.95
CA LEU A 74 -18.06 -7.60 2.16
C LEU A 74 -18.63 -8.99 2.42
N LEU A 75 -18.85 -9.35 3.69
CA LEU A 75 -19.45 -10.63 4.06
C LEU A 75 -20.86 -10.80 3.48
N SER A 76 -21.69 -9.77 3.52
CA SER A 76 -23.03 -9.81 2.93
C SER A 76 -23.02 -9.92 1.41
N ALA A 77 -21.93 -9.44 0.76
CA ALA A 77 -21.68 -9.60 -0.67
C ALA A 77 -21.02 -10.96 -1.01
N GLY A 78 -20.89 -11.88 -0.02
CA GLY A 78 -20.28 -13.19 -0.25
C GLY A 78 -18.76 -13.19 -0.34
N SER A 79 -18.08 -12.09 0.01
CA SER A 79 -16.62 -11.95 -0.06
C SER A 79 -15.98 -12.07 1.32
N ASP A 80 -14.82 -12.74 1.40
CA ASP A 80 -14.05 -12.84 2.64
C ASP A 80 -13.21 -11.57 2.87
N PRO A 81 -13.48 -10.77 3.92
CA PRO A 81 -12.71 -9.55 4.20
C PRO A 81 -11.22 -9.82 4.46
N GLY A 82 -10.88 -11.00 4.95
CA GLY A 82 -9.48 -11.41 5.17
C GLY A 82 -8.72 -11.59 3.87
N GLU A 83 -9.34 -12.25 2.88
CA GLU A 83 -8.73 -12.44 1.56
C GLU A 83 -8.66 -11.13 0.76
N VAL A 84 -9.70 -10.28 0.84
CA VAL A 84 -9.67 -8.95 0.22
C VAL A 84 -8.49 -8.13 0.76
N LYS A 85 -8.34 -8.04 2.08
CA LYS A 85 -7.22 -7.32 2.71
C LYS A 85 -5.86 -7.89 2.33
N LYS A 86 -5.75 -9.22 2.19
CA LYS A 86 -4.51 -9.89 1.77
C LYS A 86 -4.18 -9.55 0.30
N ALA A 87 -5.17 -9.57 -0.57
CA ALA A 87 -5.02 -9.19 -1.97
C ALA A 87 -4.59 -7.73 -2.13
N GLU A 88 -5.22 -6.81 -1.39
CA GLU A 88 -4.83 -5.39 -1.35
C GLU A 88 -3.38 -5.20 -0.89
N LYS A 89 -2.96 -5.91 0.16
CA LYS A 89 -1.57 -5.84 0.64
C LYS A 89 -0.57 -6.36 -0.39
N ILE A 90 -0.90 -7.45 -1.09
CA ILE A 90 -0.06 -7.99 -2.18
C ILE A 90 0.00 -6.99 -3.33
N ALA A 91 -1.13 -6.41 -3.73
CA ALA A 91 -1.18 -5.39 -4.79
C ALA A 91 -0.34 -4.15 -4.42
N GLN A 92 -0.46 -3.67 -3.17
CA GLN A 92 0.37 -2.56 -2.69
C GLN A 92 1.86 -2.92 -2.73
N LYS A 93 2.24 -4.11 -2.27
CA LYS A 93 3.64 -4.56 -2.31
C LYS A 93 4.17 -4.58 -3.74
N LEU A 94 3.43 -5.18 -4.67
CA LEU A 94 3.78 -5.21 -6.09
C LEU A 94 3.91 -3.80 -6.68
N ASN A 95 3.02 -2.88 -6.31
CA ASN A 95 3.11 -1.49 -6.75
C ASN A 95 4.38 -0.79 -6.23
N TYR A 96 4.79 -1.04 -4.99
CA TYR A 96 6.04 -0.50 -4.43
C TYR A 96 7.29 -1.10 -5.08
N GLU A 97 7.27 -2.38 -5.44
CA GLU A 97 8.37 -3.06 -6.14
C GLU A 97 8.45 -2.65 -7.61
N ASN A 98 7.32 -2.37 -8.27
CA ASN A 98 7.21 -1.96 -9.66
C ASN A 98 7.26 -0.43 -9.82
N THR A 99 8.29 0.22 -9.31
CA THR A 99 8.53 1.63 -9.59
C THR A 99 8.97 1.84 -11.03
N PHE A 100 8.75 3.05 -11.56
CA PHE A 100 9.21 3.39 -12.91
C PHE A 100 10.72 3.14 -13.08
N GLU A 101 11.53 3.49 -12.09
CA GLU A 101 12.98 3.27 -12.12
C GLU A 101 13.33 1.77 -12.15
N ALA A 102 12.68 0.95 -11.33
CA ALA A 102 12.93 -0.49 -11.31
C ALA A 102 12.63 -1.14 -12.68
N ILE A 103 11.47 -0.83 -13.25
CA ILE A 103 11.05 -1.32 -14.57
C ILE A 103 11.97 -0.79 -15.69
N ALA A 104 12.33 0.49 -15.64
CA ALA A 104 13.22 1.08 -16.65
C ALA A 104 14.63 0.47 -16.62
N ARG A 105 15.17 0.18 -15.41
CA ARG A 105 16.47 -0.50 -15.28
C ARG A 105 16.43 -1.94 -15.77
N GLU A 106 15.35 -2.68 -15.46
CA GLU A 106 15.13 -4.03 -15.97
C GLU A 106 15.03 -4.02 -17.50
N TRP A 107 14.19 -3.15 -18.07
CA TRP A 107 14.09 -2.98 -19.51
C TRP A 107 15.43 -2.64 -20.17
N HIS A 108 16.22 -1.75 -19.55
CA HIS A 108 17.54 -1.37 -20.03
C HIS A 108 18.50 -2.57 -20.04
N GLN A 109 18.50 -3.39 -18.98
CA GLN A 109 19.34 -4.59 -18.90
C GLN A 109 18.95 -5.62 -19.97
N LEU A 110 17.65 -5.88 -20.16
CA LEU A 110 17.15 -6.84 -21.16
C LEU A 110 17.49 -6.43 -22.61
N ARG A 111 17.71 -5.16 -22.85
CA ARG A 111 18.05 -4.64 -24.18
C ARG A 111 19.56 -4.32 -24.36
N ALA A 112 20.33 -4.39 -23.30
CA ALA A 112 21.75 -4.02 -23.28
C ALA A 112 22.58 -4.68 -24.40
N ASP A 113 22.31 -5.95 -24.67
CA ASP A 113 23.04 -6.73 -25.69
C ASP A 113 22.75 -6.28 -27.13
N ARG A 114 21.66 -5.53 -27.35
CA ARG A 114 21.28 -5.03 -28.69
C ARG A 114 21.83 -3.64 -29.00
N TRP A 115 22.49 -3.02 -28.04
CA TRP A 115 22.97 -1.64 -28.13
C TRP A 115 24.49 -1.56 -28.05
N SER A 116 25.07 -0.56 -28.70
CA SER A 116 26.47 -0.24 -28.44
C SER A 116 26.65 0.23 -27.00
N LEU A 117 27.83 -0.02 -26.40
CA LEU A 117 28.13 0.40 -25.03
C LEU A 117 27.84 1.89 -24.81
N ARG A 118 28.29 2.73 -25.73
CA ARG A 118 28.04 4.19 -25.67
C ARG A 118 26.57 4.54 -25.64
N TYR A 119 25.76 3.89 -26.49
CA TYR A 119 24.30 4.17 -26.56
C TYR A 119 23.59 3.69 -25.29
N ARG A 120 23.96 2.55 -24.76
CA ARG A 120 23.44 2.00 -23.52
C ARG A 120 23.70 2.95 -22.34
N ASP A 121 24.95 3.43 -22.21
CA ASP A 121 25.32 4.33 -21.12
C ASP A 121 24.62 5.70 -21.26
N GLU A 122 24.45 6.20 -22.48
CA GLU A 122 23.74 7.45 -22.75
C GLU A 122 22.23 7.37 -22.37
N ILE A 123 21.60 6.21 -22.60
CA ILE A 123 20.19 6.01 -22.21
C ILE A 123 20.05 6.05 -20.69
N ILE A 124 20.81 5.23 -19.96
CA ILE A 124 20.67 5.15 -18.50
C ILE A 124 21.03 6.49 -17.85
N ASP A 125 22.05 7.16 -18.30
CA ASP A 125 22.42 8.51 -17.86
C ASP A 125 21.28 9.53 -18.06
N THR A 126 20.57 9.41 -19.17
CA THR A 126 19.41 10.28 -19.44
C THR A 126 18.27 10.00 -18.48
N PHE A 127 17.97 8.73 -18.22
CA PHE A 127 16.96 8.36 -17.22
C PHE A 127 17.33 8.87 -15.82
N GLU A 128 18.58 8.68 -15.39
CA GLU A 128 19.06 9.08 -14.06
C GLU A 128 19.02 10.61 -13.86
N LYS A 129 19.38 11.37 -14.89
CA LYS A 129 19.45 12.83 -14.81
C LYS A 129 18.11 13.52 -15.01
N ASP A 130 17.28 12.98 -15.91
CA ASP A 130 16.13 13.72 -16.45
C ASP A 130 14.77 13.11 -16.12
N ILE A 131 14.69 11.83 -15.76
CA ILE A 131 13.42 11.13 -15.55
C ILE A 131 13.27 10.66 -14.11
N PHE A 132 14.23 9.88 -13.58
CA PHE A 132 14.14 9.28 -12.24
C PHE A 132 13.96 10.30 -11.12
N PRO A 133 14.54 11.50 -11.13
CA PRO A 133 14.31 12.49 -10.08
C PRO A 133 12.84 12.91 -9.94
N TYR A 134 12.03 12.76 -10.98
CA TYR A 134 10.63 13.21 -11.00
C TYR A 134 9.63 12.08 -10.82
N ILE A 135 9.83 10.96 -11.53
CA ILE A 135 8.86 9.86 -11.55
C ILE A 135 9.48 8.51 -11.18
N GLY A 136 10.79 8.42 -10.99
CA GLY A 136 11.50 7.15 -10.80
C GLY A 136 10.98 6.32 -9.63
N LYS A 137 10.71 6.94 -8.49
CA LYS A 137 10.23 6.25 -7.27
C LYS A 137 8.72 5.98 -7.26
N ARG A 138 7.99 6.41 -8.28
CA ARG A 138 6.54 6.20 -8.35
C ARG A 138 6.21 4.84 -8.93
N PRO A 139 5.17 4.15 -8.40
CA PRO A 139 4.63 2.97 -9.04
C PRO A 139 4.24 3.26 -10.49
N ILE A 140 4.69 2.43 -11.44
CA ILE A 140 4.44 2.66 -12.88
C ILE A 140 2.94 2.74 -13.20
N ALA A 141 2.13 1.95 -12.51
CA ALA A 141 0.68 1.92 -12.68
C ALA A 141 -0.03 3.23 -12.24
N GLU A 142 0.63 4.06 -11.44
CA GLU A 142 0.07 5.32 -10.92
C GLU A 142 0.52 6.56 -11.70
N ILE A 143 1.46 6.38 -12.65
CA ILE A 143 1.97 7.50 -13.46
C ILE A 143 0.94 7.88 -14.52
N LYS A 144 0.47 9.13 -14.44
CA LYS A 144 -0.48 9.67 -15.42
C LYS A 144 0.25 10.19 -16.66
N PRO A 145 -0.37 10.12 -17.86
CA PRO A 145 0.24 10.62 -19.09
C PRO A 145 0.70 12.08 -18.99
N MET A 146 -0.02 12.92 -18.24
CA MET A 146 0.35 14.33 -18.04
C MET A 146 1.66 14.50 -17.28
N GLU A 147 1.94 13.67 -16.28
CA GLU A 147 3.18 13.72 -15.48
C GLU A 147 4.38 13.32 -16.33
N LEU A 148 4.22 12.31 -17.17
CA LEU A 148 5.23 11.94 -18.16
C LEU A 148 5.48 13.08 -19.15
N LEU A 149 4.42 13.68 -19.66
CA LEU A 149 4.51 14.83 -20.58
C LEU A 149 5.22 16.03 -19.94
N GLU A 150 4.93 16.34 -18.68
CA GLU A 150 5.61 17.40 -17.95
C GLU A 150 7.11 17.13 -17.79
N THR A 151 7.47 15.88 -17.52
CA THR A 151 8.87 15.45 -17.42
C THR A 151 9.60 15.63 -18.77
N LEU A 152 8.96 15.23 -19.88
CA LEU A 152 9.50 15.42 -21.22
C LEU A 152 9.63 16.92 -21.61
N ARG A 153 8.64 17.76 -21.26
CA ARG A 153 8.68 19.21 -21.48
C ARG A 153 9.83 19.90 -20.74
N ARG A 154 10.22 19.39 -19.57
CA ARG A 154 11.39 19.90 -18.84
C ARG A 154 12.68 19.65 -19.61
N MET A 155 12.82 18.47 -20.22
CA MET A 155 13.94 18.14 -21.09
C MET A 155 13.97 19.05 -22.32
N GLU A 156 12.82 19.29 -22.93
CA GLU A 156 12.66 20.19 -24.10
C GLU A 156 13.10 21.63 -23.77
N LYS A 157 12.60 22.19 -22.66
CA LYS A 157 12.97 23.54 -22.20
C LYS A 157 14.47 23.71 -21.94
N ARG A 158 15.18 22.64 -21.59
CA ARG A 158 16.63 22.62 -21.40
C ARG A 158 17.39 22.44 -22.72
N GLY A 159 16.71 22.32 -23.85
CA GLY A 159 17.35 22.13 -25.16
C GLY A 159 17.81 20.69 -25.43
N ALA A 160 17.39 19.69 -24.62
CA ALA A 160 17.82 18.30 -24.76
C ALA A 160 16.92 17.50 -25.73
N LEU A 161 16.57 18.07 -26.89
CA LEU A 161 15.60 17.51 -27.86
C LEU A 161 15.99 16.11 -28.36
N GLU A 162 17.28 15.91 -28.67
CA GLU A 162 17.78 14.60 -29.14
C GLU A 162 17.62 13.52 -28.05
N LYS A 163 17.91 13.86 -26.78
CA LYS A 163 17.74 12.94 -25.66
C LYS A 163 16.25 12.65 -25.40
N MET A 164 15.41 13.66 -25.51
CA MET A 164 13.96 13.50 -25.39
C MET A 164 13.39 12.55 -26.45
N ARG A 165 13.85 12.65 -27.72
CA ARG A 165 13.44 11.71 -28.78
C ARG A 165 13.81 10.26 -28.47
N LYS A 166 15.02 10.02 -27.95
CA LYS A 166 15.49 8.69 -27.55
C LYS A 166 14.67 8.08 -26.41
N VAL A 167 14.27 8.90 -25.43
CA VAL A 167 13.45 8.46 -24.30
C VAL A 167 12.00 8.14 -24.71
N ARG A 168 11.48 8.79 -25.75
CA ARG A 168 10.11 8.60 -26.25
C ARG A 168 9.93 7.32 -27.06
N GLN A 169 10.97 6.73 -27.60
CA GLN A 169 10.95 5.47 -28.37
C GLN A 169 10.86 4.24 -27.44
#